data_54b87ae33a2468642929895ce83ec0ff
#
_entry.id   54b87ae33a2468642929895ce83ec0ff
#
_cell.length_a   1.000
_cell.length_b   1.000
_cell.length_c   1.000
_cell.angle_alpha   90.00
_cell.angle_beta   90.00
_cell.angle_gamma   90.00
#
_symmetry.space_group_name_H-M   'P 1'
#
loop_
_entity.id
_entity.type
_entity.pdbx_description
1 polymer ?
#
loop_
_entity_poly.entity_id
_entity_poly.type
_entity_poly.pdbx_seq_one_letter_code
_entity_poly.pdbx_strand_id
1 'polypeptide(L)'
;MKRHITLVTAIVLTAIGTSYAVDLGEASITGNIQSDMLVPQQDDAIGTENTGVFNTNTYLTLNAFSKYISAGLRVEFLEYPLPGFEQDFKGWGLPHFYATGNIAKTEITGGTFYEQFGSGFILYGYEERSLGVDNSILGGRVVTSIIPGARIKVLGGVQRDYWEWTNAAIYGGDLELTFEDWIKPMNEHNTRLMLGLSYVSRHEGDEDIYAAPGYRLNLPQNVGAFDARIKFGKGGFDLLAEYAYKANDPSASNGYIYRPGQVAMLSASYSQRGMSLLLQAKRSDNFAFRTERSADPKSSACYVNYLPAFTYQHTYALAALYPYATQMMGEWAFQGEFRYTFKRKTALGGRYGTDLILRGSLIYDIERNMVEPTLANATVGKYGAMGSNGYTSPFFGMGGLLYAEAGLEINKKFTKDFKLNAMYMFQKYNKSVIEGEGGMINSHIIVLDGKYQISRKVTARVELQYLHTKQDQGDWVYGLAEVSVLPYLMFTVSDMWNTGSTNLHYYQALVTGTYKSHRLQAGYVRTRAGYNCAGGVCRYIPATRGVQISYSYNF
;
A
#
# COMPACT_ATOMS: atom_id res chain seq x y z
N MET A 1 24.95 -5.56 -23.01
CA MET A 1 23.74 -4.92 -23.56
C MET A 1 23.02 -5.77 -24.62
N LYS A 2 23.59 -6.10 -25.80
CA LYS A 2 22.90 -6.95 -26.80
C LYS A 2 22.47 -8.34 -26.30
N ARG A 3 23.24 -9.01 -25.43
CA ARG A 3 22.90 -10.34 -24.87
C ARG A 3 21.72 -10.30 -23.89
N HIS A 4 21.54 -9.23 -23.10
CA HIS A 4 20.46 -9.14 -22.12
C HIS A 4 19.12 -8.76 -22.74
N ILE A 5 19.14 -7.90 -23.76
CA ILE A 5 17.93 -7.59 -24.57
C ILE A 5 17.46 -8.87 -25.27
N THR A 6 18.39 -9.67 -25.78
CA THR A 6 18.09 -10.95 -26.46
C THR A 6 17.48 -11.96 -25.49
N LEU A 7 17.91 -11.98 -24.19
CA LEU A 7 17.37 -12.90 -23.18
C LEU A 7 15.92 -12.52 -22.79
N VAL A 8 15.66 -11.25 -22.53
CA VAL A 8 14.31 -10.76 -22.20
C VAL A 8 13.37 -10.94 -23.40
N THR A 9 13.84 -10.63 -24.61
CA THR A 9 13.07 -10.85 -25.86
C THR A 9 12.85 -12.34 -26.12
N ALA A 10 13.82 -13.22 -25.81
CA ALA A 10 13.68 -14.67 -25.94
C ALA A 10 12.70 -15.24 -24.92
N ILE A 11 12.71 -14.78 -23.66
CA ILE A 11 11.76 -15.20 -22.63
C ILE A 11 10.32 -14.77 -23.01
N VAL A 12 10.15 -13.55 -23.52
CA VAL A 12 8.85 -13.06 -23.99
C VAL A 12 8.39 -13.82 -25.24
N LEU A 13 9.28 -14.11 -26.21
CA LEU A 13 8.94 -14.82 -27.43
C LEU A 13 8.68 -16.33 -27.21
N THR A 14 9.37 -16.99 -26.27
CA THR A 14 9.07 -18.38 -25.93
C THR A 14 7.76 -18.55 -25.17
N ALA A 15 7.33 -17.55 -24.39
CA ALA A 15 6.04 -17.56 -23.72
C ALA A 15 4.84 -17.42 -24.69
N ILE A 16 5.04 -16.90 -25.90
CA ILE A 16 3.97 -16.76 -26.92
C ILE A 16 3.56 -18.11 -27.54
N GLY A 17 4.37 -19.15 -27.37
CA GLY A 17 4.23 -20.42 -28.12
C GLY A 17 3.22 -21.44 -27.56
N THR A 18 2.88 -21.45 -26.27
CA THR A 18 2.02 -22.49 -25.69
C THR A 18 1.16 -21.95 -24.55
N SER A 19 -0.10 -21.76 -24.82
CA SER A 19 -1.10 -21.26 -23.85
C SER A 19 -1.93 -22.41 -23.26
N TYR A 20 -1.35 -23.27 -22.43
CA TYR A 20 -2.14 -24.23 -21.67
C TYR A 20 -1.57 -24.32 -20.26
N ALA A 21 -2.46 -24.22 -19.25
CA ALA A 21 -2.17 -24.80 -17.95
C ALA A 21 -1.89 -26.29 -18.17
N VAL A 22 -0.74 -26.75 -17.72
CA VAL A 22 -0.40 -28.17 -17.87
C VAL A 22 -1.17 -28.91 -16.77
N ASP A 23 -2.21 -29.62 -17.16
CA ASP A 23 -2.93 -30.54 -16.28
C ASP A 23 -2.15 -31.87 -16.24
N LEU A 24 -1.52 -32.15 -15.10
CA LEU A 24 -0.79 -33.38 -14.84
C LEU A 24 -1.65 -34.40 -14.07
N GLY A 25 -2.96 -34.44 -14.32
CA GLY A 25 -3.91 -35.28 -13.62
C GLY A 25 -4.38 -34.64 -12.31
N GLU A 26 -3.87 -35.06 -11.16
CA GLU A 26 -4.20 -34.46 -9.85
C GLU A 26 -3.40 -33.17 -9.55
N ALA A 27 -2.49 -32.73 -10.43
CA ALA A 27 -1.66 -31.53 -10.27
C ALA A 27 -1.85 -30.56 -11.43
N SER A 28 -1.89 -29.26 -11.12
CA SER A 28 -1.95 -28.18 -12.10
C SER A 28 -0.76 -27.22 -11.94
N ILE A 29 -0.23 -26.73 -13.05
CA ILE A 29 0.80 -25.70 -13.07
C ILE A 29 0.21 -24.44 -13.70
N THR A 30 0.39 -23.32 -13.02
CA THR A 30 0.02 -21.99 -13.50
C THR A 30 1.22 -21.07 -13.47
N GLY A 31 1.20 -20.03 -14.28
CA GLY A 31 2.27 -19.05 -14.29
C GLY A 31 1.81 -17.67 -14.69
N ASN A 32 2.64 -16.70 -14.35
CA ASN A 32 2.45 -15.30 -14.70
C ASN A 32 3.79 -14.71 -15.15
N ILE A 33 3.77 -13.99 -16.26
CA ILE A 33 4.87 -13.10 -16.68
C ILE A 33 4.33 -11.68 -16.63
N GLN A 34 5.04 -10.80 -15.96
CA GLN A 34 4.82 -9.36 -15.98
C GLN A 34 6.12 -8.67 -16.32
N SER A 35 6.08 -7.73 -17.26
CA SER A 35 7.25 -6.94 -17.65
C SER A 35 6.82 -5.50 -17.93
N ASP A 36 7.36 -4.58 -17.17
CA ASP A 36 7.17 -3.14 -17.32
C ASP A 36 8.49 -2.53 -17.78
N MET A 37 8.47 -1.78 -18.88
CA MET A 37 9.64 -1.28 -19.58
C MET A 37 9.48 0.20 -19.89
N LEU A 38 10.60 0.92 -19.85
CA LEU A 38 10.70 2.32 -20.28
C LEU A 38 11.95 2.49 -21.15
N VAL A 39 11.77 3.09 -22.33
CA VAL A 39 12.87 3.64 -23.12
C VAL A 39 12.89 5.14 -22.84
N PRO A 40 13.74 5.61 -21.92
CA PRO A 40 13.71 6.97 -21.44
C PRO A 40 14.24 7.94 -22.49
N GLN A 41 13.71 9.16 -22.47
CA GLN A 41 14.21 10.29 -23.23
C GLN A 41 14.44 11.45 -22.27
N GLN A 42 15.53 12.16 -22.48
CA GLN A 42 15.83 13.34 -21.67
C GLN A 42 14.86 14.48 -21.96
N ASP A 43 14.42 15.15 -20.90
CA ASP A 43 13.56 16.34 -20.95
C ASP A 43 13.96 17.29 -19.82
N ASP A 44 14.79 18.26 -20.15
CA ASP A 44 15.34 19.22 -19.17
C ASP A 44 14.24 20.12 -18.58
N ALA A 45 13.12 20.32 -19.30
CA ALA A 45 12.02 21.16 -18.83
C ALA A 45 11.29 20.55 -17.63
N ILE A 46 11.30 19.22 -17.47
CA ILE A 46 10.70 18.53 -16.33
C ILE A 46 11.75 17.89 -15.41
N GLY A 47 13.04 18.06 -15.72
CA GLY A 47 14.15 17.55 -14.91
C GLY A 47 14.20 16.03 -14.88
N THR A 48 14.10 15.36 -16.05
CA THR A 48 14.24 13.91 -16.10
C THR A 48 15.63 13.45 -15.70
N GLU A 49 15.72 12.39 -14.89
CA GLU A 49 16.98 11.76 -14.57
C GLU A 49 17.51 10.97 -15.78
N ASN A 50 18.84 10.96 -15.94
CA ASN A 50 19.48 10.09 -16.94
C ASN A 50 19.58 8.67 -16.39
N THR A 51 18.58 7.84 -16.70
CA THR A 51 18.49 6.44 -16.26
C THR A 51 19.07 5.45 -17.27
N GLY A 52 19.81 5.92 -18.30
CA GLY A 52 20.41 5.09 -19.36
C GLY A 52 19.50 4.93 -20.57
N VAL A 53 19.68 3.83 -21.31
CA VAL A 53 18.99 3.59 -22.60
C VAL A 53 17.69 2.82 -22.44
N PHE A 54 17.55 2.06 -21.34
CA PHE A 54 16.43 1.15 -21.15
C PHE A 54 16.27 0.79 -19.68
N ASN A 55 15.05 0.84 -19.17
CA ASN A 55 14.70 0.39 -17.82
C ASN A 55 13.66 -0.72 -17.90
N THR A 56 13.74 -1.71 -16.99
CA THR A 56 12.76 -2.79 -16.94
C THR A 56 12.65 -3.43 -15.57
N ASN A 57 11.42 -3.74 -15.18
CA ASN A 57 11.09 -4.63 -14.08
C ASN A 57 10.32 -5.82 -14.64
N THR A 58 10.92 -7.01 -14.58
CA THR A 58 10.33 -8.24 -15.13
C THR A 58 10.24 -9.31 -14.05
N TYR A 59 9.08 -9.94 -13.95
CA TYR A 59 8.75 -10.97 -13.00
C TYR A 59 8.19 -12.20 -13.71
N LEU A 60 8.74 -13.36 -13.42
CA LEU A 60 8.20 -14.66 -13.83
C LEU A 60 7.82 -15.45 -12.59
N THR A 61 6.56 -15.72 -12.40
CA THR A 61 6.03 -16.53 -11.29
C THR A 61 5.50 -17.85 -11.84
N LEU A 62 5.87 -18.96 -11.21
CA LEU A 62 5.36 -20.30 -11.48
C LEU A 62 4.80 -20.88 -10.20
N ASN A 63 3.62 -21.50 -10.27
CA ASN A 63 2.98 -22.18 -9.16
C ASN A 63 2.51 -23.55 -9.59
N ALA A 64 2.70 -24.55 -8.73
CA ALA A 64 2.21 -25.90 -8.88
C ALA A 64 1.26 -26.21 -7.72
N PHE A 65 0.11 -26.77 -8.02
CA PHE A 65 -0.93 -27.10 -7.06
C PHE A 65 -1.32 -28.57 -7.19
N SER A 66 -1.43 -29.24 -6.07
CA SER A 66 -2.06 -30.55 -5.97
C SER A 66 -3.02 -30.56 -4.79
N LYS A 67 -3.69 -31.68 -4.54
CA LYS A 67 -4.65 -31.83 -3.44
C LYS A 67 -4.05 -31.52 -2.06
N TYR A 68 -2.78 -31.85 -1.83
CA TYR A 68 -2.14 -31.76 -0.52
C TYR A 68 -0.94 -30.83 -0.48
N ILE A 69 -0.36 -30.50 -1.63
CA ILE A 69 0.87 -29.71 -1.72
C ILE A 69 0.68 -28.61 -2.75
N SER A 70 1.10 -27.41 -2.40
CA SER A 70 1.35 -26.33 -3.33
C SER A 70 2.80 -25.89 -3.22
N ALA A 71 3.39 -25.48 -4.35
CA ALA A 71 4.74 -24.95 -4.40
C ALA A 71 4.79 -23.81 -5.41
N GLY A 72 5.67 -22.85 -5.20
CA GLY A 72 5.85 -21.74 -6.13
C GLY A 72 7.26 -21.21 -6.11
N LEU A 73 7.60 -20.53 -7.21
CA LEU A 73 8.84 -19.80 -7.36
C LEU A 73 8.62 -18.53 -8.19
N ARG A 74 9.44 -17.50 -7.95
CA ARG A 74 9.44 -16.27 -8.73
C ARG A 74 10.87 -15.84 -9.05
N VAL A 75 11.13 -15.69 -10.33
CA VAL A 75 12.36 -15.07 -10.83
C VAL A 75 12.06 -13.60 -11.09
N GLU A 76 12.95 -12.75 -10.64
CA GLU A 76 12.90 -11.30 -10.87
C GLU A 76 14.12 -10.85 -11.67
N PHE A 77 13.89 -9.92 -12.59
CA PHE A 77 14.93 -9.29 -13.39
C PHE A 77 14.73 -7.77 -13.36
N LEU A 78 15.57 -7.10 -12.56
CA LEU A 78 15.58 -5.65 -12.34
C LEU A 78 16.99 -5.08 -12.58
N GLU A 79 17.72 -5.59 -13.58
CA GLU A 79 19.09 -5.15 -13.88
C GLU A 79 19.18 -3.66 -14.20
N TYR A 80 18.09 -3.11 -14.74
CA TYR A 80 17.91 -1.69 -14.99
C TYR A 80 16.56 -1.27 -14.45
N PRO A 81 16.41 -1.07 -13.11
CA PRO A 81 15.11 -0.84 -12.50
C PRO A 81 14.44 0.43 -13.04
N LEU A 82 13.12 0.43 -13.05
CA LEU A 82 12.32 1.59 -13.44
C LEU A 82 12.61 2.80 -12.55
N PRO A 83 12.49 4.04 -13.06
CA PRO A 83 12.67 5.25 -12.27
C PRO A 83 11.81 5.26 -11.00
N GLY A 84 12.41 5.68 -9.89
CA GLY A 84 11.79 5.65 -8.56
C GLY A 84 12.04 4.35 -7.79
N PHE A 85 12.55 3.28 -8.37
CA PHE A 85 13.03 2.12 -7.63
C PHE A 85 14.39 2.39 -6.97
N GLU A 86 14.57 1.91 -5.77
CA GLU A 86 15.85 2.01 -5.06
C GLU A 86 16.93 1.24 -5.83
N GLN A 87 18.16 1.77 -5.86
CA GLN A 87 19.24 1.16 -6.63
C GLN A 87 19.65 -0.21 -6.11
N ASP A 88 19.36 -0.49 -4.85
CA ASP A 88 19.60 -1.79 -4.19
C ASP A 88 18.77 -2.93 -4.80
N PHE A 89 17.68 -2.59 -5.52
CA PHE A 89 16.94 -3.57 -6.34
C PHE A 89 17.64 -3.93 -7.64
N LYS A 90 18.76 -3.27 -8.02
CA LYS A 90 19.45 -3.60 -9.27
C LYS A 90 20.01 -5.02 -9.21
N GLY A 91 19.56 -5.87 -10.15
CA GLY A 91 20.01 -7.26 -10.22
C GLY A 91 18.94 -8.20 -10.78
N TRP A 92 19.19 -9.48 -10.61
CA TRP A 92 18.26 -10.55 -10.94
C TRP A 92 18.46 -11.75 -10.00
N GLY A 93 17.42 -12.53 -9.79
CA GLY A 93 17.51 -13.69 -8.91
C GLY A 93 16.19 -14.40 -8.70
N LEU A 94 16.19 -15.29 -7.70
CA LEU A 94 15.05 -16.09 -7.23
C LEU A 94 14.71 -15.70 -5.77
N PRO A 95 14.14 -14.52 -5.53
CA PRO A 95 13.90 -14.05 -4.17
C PRO A 95 12.66 -14.69 -3.52
N HIS A 96 11.82 -15.38 -4.29
CA HIS A 96 10.60 -15.99 -3.75
C HIS A 96 10.47 -17.44 -4.20
N PHE A 97 10.38 -18.36 -3.22
CA PHE A 97 10.16 -19.79 -3.43
C PHE A 97 9.55 -20.41 -2.17
N TYR A 98 8.58 -21.28 -2.32
CA TYR A 98 7.91 -21.92 -1.20
C TYR A 98 7.37 -23.31 -1.53
N ALA A 99 7.15 -24.10 -0.49
CA ALA A 99 6.33 -25.30 -0.52
C ALA A 99 5.39 -25.30 0.69
N THR A 100 4.12 -25.60 0.44
CA THR A 100 3.08 -25.67 1.46
C THR A 100 2.40 -27.02 1.42
N GLY A 101 2.37 -27.71 2.55
CA GLY A 101 1.63 -28.94 2.76
C GLY A 101 0.32 -28.67 3.52
N ASN A 102 -0.78 -29.29 3.05
CA ASN A 102 -2.09 -29.21 3.70
C ASN A 102 -2.46 -30.58 4.26
N ILE A 103 -2.51 -30.70 5.59
CA ILE A 103 -2.83 -31.94 6.31
C ILE A 103 -4.02 -31.67 7.23
N ALA A 104 -5.17 -32.25 6.91
CA ALA A 104 -6.44 -32.00 7.59
C ALA A 104 -6.76 -30.48 7.66
N LYS A 105 -6.75 -29.89 8.86
CA LYS A 105 -7.01 -28.47 9.10
C LYS A 105 -5.74 -27.66 9.39
N THR A 106 -4.59 -28.19 8.99
CA THR A 106 -3.28 -27.59 9.24
C THR A 106 -2.54 -27.37 7.94
N GLU A 107 -2.07 -26.15 7.74
CA GLU A 107 -1.20 -25.72 6.65
C GLU A 107 0.22 -25.53 7.21
N ILE A 108 1.21 -26.12 6.57
CA ILE A 108 2.64 -25.98 6.93
C ILE A 108 3.37 -25.48 5.71
N THR A 109 3.97 -24.29 5.81
CA THR A 109 4.74 -23.66 4.73
C THR A 109 6.22 -23.59 5.11
N GLY A 110 7.08 -24.00 4.20
CA GLY A 110 8.52 -23.77 4.25
C GLY A 110 8.98 -22.97 3.03
N GLY A 111 9.93 -22.08 3.22
CA GLY A 111 10.42 -21.14 2.20
C GLY A 111 9.94 -19.73 2.45
N THR A 112 9.68 -18.96 1.40
CA THR A 112 9.20 -17.58 1.51
C THR A 112 7.69 -17.50 1.63
N PHE A 113 7.20 -16.64 2.51
CA PHE A 113 5.77 -16.40 2.68
C PHE A 113 5.48 -14.95 3.12
N TYR A 114 4.23 -14.54 2.94
CA TYR A 114 3.67 -13.32 3.50
C TYR A 114 2.70 -13.69 4.61
N GLU A 115 2.67 -12.92 5.69
CA GLU A 115 1.71 -13.12 6.77
C GLU A 115 1.34 -11.79 7.41
N GLN A 116 0.11 -11.72 7.94
CA GLN A 116 -0.42 -10.58 8.64
C GLN A 116 -1.12 -11.02 9.92
N PHE A 117 -0.88 -10.28 11.01
CA PHE A 117 -1.59 -10.42 12.27
C PHE A 117 -2.50 -9.21 12.50
N GLY A 118 -3.77 -9.46 12.80
CA GLY A 118 -4.76 -8.40 13.00
C GLY A 118 -4.82 -7.41 11.84
N SER A 119 -4.80 -6.12 12.15
CA SER A 119 -4.76 -5.04 11.17
C SER A 119 -3.35 -4.73 10.63
N GLY A 120 -2.35 -5.56 11.00
CA GLY A 120 -0.97 -5.41 10.55
C GLY A 120 -0.09 -4.56 11.48
N PHE A 121 -0.57 -4.24 12.68
CA PHE A 121 0.16 -3.36 13.60
C PHE A 121 1.50 -3.92 14.03
N ILE A 122 1.60 -5.22 14.26
CA ILE A 122 2.84 -5.86 14.73
C ILE A 122 3.50 -6.77 13.69
N LEU A 123 2.73 -7.21 12.67
CA LEU A 123 3.24 -7.98 11.53
C LEU A 123 2.37 -7.73 10.30
N TYR A 124 3.00 -7.28 9.22
CA TYR A 124 2.38 -7.08 7.91
C TYR A 124 3.38 -7.33 6.80
N GLY A 125 3.53 -8.60 6.42
CA GLY A 125 4.31 -9.00 5.24
C GLY A 125 3.46 -8.93 3.98
N TYR A 126 3.87 -8.16 2.98
CA TYR A 126 3.16 -8.02 1.71
C TYR A 126 4.09 -7.62 0.56
N GLU A 127 3.59 -7.72 -0.65
CA GLU A 127 4.24 -7.23 -1.86
C GLU A 127 3.39 -6.12 -2.50
N GLU A 128 4.03 -5.01 -2.86
CA GLU A 128 3.46 -3.94 -3.68
C GLU A 128 4.47 -3.53 -4.74
N ARG A 129 4.36 -4.15 -5.93
CA ARG A 129 5.32 -3.98 -7.03
C ARG A 129 5.40 -2.56 -7.54
N SER A 130 4.29 -1.81 -7.52
CA SER A 130 4.28 -0.41 -7.98
C SER A 130 5.12 0.51 -7.10
N LEU A 131 5.31 0.13 -5.84
CA LEU A 131 6.13 0.84 -4.86
C LEU A 131 7.50 0.17 -4.63
N GLY A 132 7.78 -0.98 -5.23
CA GLY A 132 8.98 -1.76 -4.95
C GLY A 132 9.04 -2.26 -3.51
N VAL A 133 7.92 -2.58 -2.89
CA VAL A 133 7.86 -3.16 -1.55
C VAL A 133 7.70 -4.66 -1.65
N ASP A 134 8.57 -5.41 -0.99
CA ASP A 134 8.44 -6.85 -0.78
C ASP A 134 9.05 -7.24 0.57
N ASN A 135 8.18 -7.47 1.56
CA ASN A 135 8.56 -7.82 2.93
C ASN A 135 8.32 -9.31 3.20
N SER A 136 8.60 -10.18 2.23
CA SER A 136 8.50 -11.63 2.41
C SER A 136 9.45 -12.13 3.52
N ILE A 137 9.03 -13.19 4.18
CA ILE A 137 9.78 -13.86 5.25
C ILE A 137 10.23 -15.22 4.72
N LEU A 138 11.53 -15.50 4.76
CA LEU A 138 12.10 -16.82 4.49
C LEU A 138 12.17 -17.60 5.80
N GLY A 139 11.43 -18.69 5.89
CA GLY A 139 11.38 -19.46 7.13
C GLY A 139 10.32 -20.56 7.12
N GLY A 140 9.65 -20.71 8.26
CA GLY A 140 8.56 -21.66 8.44
C GLY A 140 7.32 -21.02 9.02
N ARG A 141 6.15 -21.49 8.56
CA ARG A 141 4.84 -21.04 9.05
C ARG A 141 3.91 -22.23 9.23
N VAL A 142 3.18 -22.24 10.32
CA VAL A 142 2.11 -23.20 10.59
C VAL A 142 0.82 -22.44 10.86
N VAL A 143 -0.26 -22.79 10.15
CA VAL A 143 -1.62 -22.30 10.39
C VAL A 143 -2.52 -23.49 10.67
N THR A 144 -3.23 -23.50 11.78
CA THR A 144 -4.10 -24.61 12.16
C THR A 144 -5.43 -24.15 12.73
N SER A 145 -6.50 -24.89 12.42
CA SER A 145 -7.86 -24.71 12.95
C SER A 145 -8.43 -26.08 13.41
N ILE A 146 -7.59 -26.89 14.06
CA ILE A 146 -7.97 -28.24 14.56
C ILE A 146 -9.13 -28.12 15.55
N ILE A 147 -9.09 -27.12 16.44
CA ILE A 147 -10.17 -26.79 17.36
C ILE A 147 -11.17 -25.90 16.63
N PRO A 148 -12.45 -26.28 16.48
CA PRO A 148 -13.47 -25.38 15.93
C PRO A 148 -13.51 -24.07 16.69
N GLY A 149 -13.65 -22.95 15.98
CA GLY A 149 -13.66 -21.61 16.58
C GLY A 149 -12.31 -21.09 17.08
N ALA A 150 -11.22 -21.87 16.94
CA ALA A 150 -9.88 -21.41 17.26
C ALA A 150 -8.97 -21.54 16.04
N ARG A 151 -8.35 -20.44 15.61
CA ARG A 151 -7.34 -20.39 14.57
C ARG A 151 -6.00 -19.95 15.18
N ILE A 152 -4.98 -20.77 14.97
CA ILE A 152 -3.63 -20.53 15.50
C ILE A 152 -2.67 -20.41 14.34
N LYS A 153 -1.83 -19.39 14.37
CA LYS A 153 -0.70 -19.22 13.45
C LYS A 153 0.59 -19.13 14.26
N VAL A 154 1.65 -19.77 13.78
CA VAL A 154 3.00 -19.65 14.32
C VAL A 154 3.98 -19.54 13.16
N LEU A 155 4.94 -18.64 13.28
CA LEU A 155 5.94 -18.44 12.24
C LEU A 155 7.31 -18.06 12.82
N GLY A 156 8.34 -18.24 12.01
CA GLY A 156 9.68 -17.76 12.29
C GLY A 156 10.50 -17.76 11.02
N GLY A 157 11.41 -16.79 10.90
CA GLY A 157 12.27 -16.64 9.73
C GLY A 157 13.02 -15.32 9.71
N VAL A 158 13.67 -15.05 8.59
CA VAL A 158 14.38 -13.81 8.28
C VAL A 158 13.65 -13.07 7.16
N GLN A 159 13.73 -11.75 7.14
CA GLN A 159 13.00 -10.95 6.17
C GLN A 159 13.85 -10.66 4.93
N ARG A 160 13.20 -10.50 3.78
CA ARG A 160 13.85 -10.06 2.56
C ARG A 160 14.40 -8.65 2.72
N ASP A 161 15.68 -8.46 2.33
CA ASP A 161 16.35 -7.19 2.17
C ASP A 161 16.92 -7.09 0.75
N TYR A 162 16.12 -6.57 -0.18
CA TYR A 162 16.39 -6.53 -1.63
C TYR A 162 16.70 -7.91 -2.23
N TRP A 163 17.97 -8.26 -2.41
CA TRP A 163 18.45 -9.54 -2.94
C TRP A 163 19.00 -10.48 -1.86
N GLU A 164 19.10 -9.99 -0.64
CA GLU A 164 19.62 -10.71 0.52
C GLU A 164 18.52 -10.95 1.56
N TRP A 165 18.91 -11.55 2.67
CA TRP A 165 18.07 -11.79 3.83
C TRP A 165 18.65 -11.08 5.03
N THR A 166 17.82 -10.48 5.87
CA THR A 166 18.25 -9.80 7.08
C THR A 166 18.99 -10.74 8.03
N ASN A 167 19.98 -10.20 8.77
CA ASN A 167 20.65 -10.93 9.85
C ASN A 167 19.74 -11.11 11.08
N ALA A 168 18.75 -10.25 11.21
CA ALA A 168 17.78 -10.31 12.29
C ALA A 168 16.66 -11.30 11.98
N ALA A 169 16.25 -12.09 12.97
CA ALA A 169 15.17 -13.04 12.88
C ALA A 169 13.86 -12.47 13.45
N ILE A 170 12.73 -12.85 12.83
CA ILE A 170 11.38 -12.57 13.32
C ILE A 170 10.74 -13.89 13.71
N TYR A 171 10.04 -13.93 14.83
CA TYR A 171 9.21 -15.04 15.24
C TYR A 171 7.96 -14.55 15.95
N GLY A 172 6.87 -15.28 15.80
CA GLY A 172 5.61 -14.86 16.39
C GLY A 172 4.49 -15.85 16.26
N GLY A 173 3.37 -15.50 16.88
CA GLY A 173 2.14 -16.26 16.82
C GLY A 173 0.91 -15.41 16.93
N ASP A 174 -0.19 -15.92 16.42
CA ASP A 174 -1.51 -15.29 16.40
C ASP A 174 -2.56 -16.32 16.79
N LEU A 175 -3.46 -15.94 17.69
CA LEU A 175 -4.60 -16.73 18.13
C LEU A 175 -5.88 -15.95 17.87
N GLU A 176 -6.80 -16.52 17.11
CA GLU A 176 -8.16 -16.00 16.92
C GLU A 176 -9.18 -16.98 17.49
N LEU A 177 -10.09 -16.46 18.32
CA LEU A 177 -11.17 -17.21 18.95
C LEU A 177 -12.52 -16.67 18.48
N THR A 178 -13.28 -17.50 17.78
CA THR A 178 -14.59 -17.18 17.20
C THR A 178 -15.69 -17.80 18.08
N PHE A 179 -16.35 -16.99 18.88
CA PHE A 179 -17.26 -17.45 19.95
C PHE A 179 -18.59 -17.99 19.43
N GLU A 180 -19.08 -17.53 18.28
CA GLU A 180 -20.30 -18.04 17.66
C GLU A 180 -20.18 -19.54 17.25
N ASP A 181 -18.97 -20.05 17.08
CA ASP A 181 -18.74 -21.49 16.84
C ASP A 181 -18.97 -22.35 18.10
N TRP A 182 -18.90 -21.75 19.28
CA TRP A 182 -19.08 -22.42 20.58
C TRP A 182 -20.42 -22.09 21.23
N ILE A 183 -20.98 -20.91 20.99
CA ILE A 183 -22.17 -20.40 21.63
C ILE A 183 -23.34 -20.40 20.64
N LYS A 184 -24.10 -21.50 20.57
CA LYS A 184 -25.22 -21.67 19.63
C LYS A 184 -26.20 -20.48 19.55
N PRO A 185 -26.66 -19.85 20.67
CA PRO A 185 -27.53 -18.70 20.60
C PRO A 185 -26.94 -17.50 19.83
N MET A 186 -25.61 -17.33 19.86
CA MET A 186 -24.97 -16.27 19.08
C MET A 186 -25.10 -16.54 17.58
N ASN A 187 -24.87 -17.78 17.16
CA ASN A 187 -25.01 -18.19 15.77
C ASN A 187 -26.47 -18.08 15.29
N GLU A 188 -27.43 -18.55 16.07
CA GLU A 188 -28.87 -18.48 15.77
C GLU A 188 -29.36 -17.03 15.61
N HIS A 189 -28.78 -16.08 16.34
CA HIS A 189 -29.12 -14.65 16.27
C HIS A 189 -28.18 -13.83 15.38
N ASN A 190 -27.35 -14.48 14.54
CA ASN A 190 -26.36 -13.81 13.68
C ASN A 190 -25.49 -12.79 14.43
N THR A 191 -25.10 -13.13 15.66
CA THR A 191 -24.18 -12.35 16.47
C THR A 191 -22.79 -12.95 16.34
N ARG A 192 -21.82 -12.15 15.91
CA ARG A 192 -20.41 -12.56 15.74
C ARG A 192 -19.57 -11.91 16.83
N LEU A 193 -18.71 -12.67 17.46
CA LEU A 193 -17.73 -12.16 18.40
C LEU A 193 -16.40 -12.90 18.21
N MET A 194 -15.36 -12.16 17.88
CA MET A 194 -14.01 -12.70 17.76
C MET A 194 -13.07 -11.96 18.70
N LEU A 195 -12.24 -12.71 19.43
CA LEU A 195 -11.08 -12.18 20.15
C LEU A 195 -9.81 -12.65 19.45
N GLY A 196 -8.86 -11.75 19.27
CA GLY A 196 -7.54 -12.05 18.74
C GLY A 196 -6.45 -11.59 19.68
N LEU A 197 -5.39 -12.41 19.81
CA LEU A 197 -4.16 -12.08 20.55
C LEU A 197 -2.96 -12.46 19.68
N SER A 198 -2.01 -11.57 19.55
CA SER A 198 -0.82 -11.82 18.75
C SER A 198 0.44 -11.34 19.46
N TYR A 199 1.54 -11.99 19.13
CA TYR A 199 2.88 -11.61 19.58
C TYR A 199 3.87 -11.78 18.44
N VAL A 200 4.77 -10.80 18.29
CA VAL A 200 5.91 -10.86 17.37
C VAL A 200 7.14 -10.37 18.12
N SER A 201 8.25 -11.05 17.92
CA SER A 201 9.55 -10.61 18.41
C SER A 201 10.56 -10.56 17.28
N ARG A 202 11.36 -9.50 17.27
CA ARG A 202 12.60 -9.40 16.50
C ARG A 202 13.76 -9.80 17.40
N HIS A 203 14.64 -10.66 16.88
CA HIS A 203 15.95 -10.94 17.48
C HIS A 203 17.05 -10.43 16.55
N GLU A 204 17.89 -9.52 17.06
CA GLU A 204 18.97 -8.90 16.32
C GLU A 204 20.21 -8.80 17.22
N GLY A 205 21.38 -9.08 16.64
CA GLY A 205 22.67 -8.98 17.34
C GLY A 205 22.95 -7.58 17.89
N ASP A 206 24.00 -7.48 18.66
CA ASP A 206 24.48 -6.21 19.21
C ASP A 206 25.22 -5.40 18.15
N GLU A 207 25.07 -4.08 18.18
CA GLU A 207 25.73 -3.13 17.29
C GLU A 207 26.47 -2.05 18.11
N ASP A 208 27.56 -1.54 17.55
CA ASP A 208 28.35 -0.46 18.15
C ASP A 208 27.82 0.91 17.75
N ILE A 209 26.73 1.35 18.41
CA ILE A 209 26.13 2.67 18.20
C ILE A 209 26.41 3.56 19.39
N TYR A 210 26.91 4.78 19.15
CA TYR A 210 27.33 5.72 20.17
C TYR A 210 26.45 6.96 20.21
N ALA A 211 25.86 7.26 21.36
CA ALA A 211 25.10 8.49 21.60
C ALA A 211 25.97 9.74 21.69
N ALA A 212 27.19 9.58 22.21
CA ALA A 212 28.24 10.60 22.32
C ALA A 212 29.61 9.91 22.39
N PRO A 213 30.72 10.63 22.21
CA PRO A 213 32.05 10.05 22.33
C PRO A 213 32.23 9.29 23.65
N GLY A 214 32.55 7.98 23.56
CA GLY A 214 32.72 7.09 24.72
C GLY A 214 31.43 6.53 25.33
N TYR A 215 30.26 6.87 24.82
CA TYR A 215 28.98 6.40 25.33
C TYR A 215 28.24 5.54 24.30
N ARG A 216 28.50 4.23 24.33
CA ARG A 216 27.83 3.22 23.53
C ARG A 216 26.43 2.96 24.08
N LEU A 217 25.47 2.79 23.20
CA LEU A 217 24.08 2.42 23.54
C LEU A 217 24.02 0.95 23.99
N ASN A 218 23.21 0.67 25.00
CA ASN A 218 22.88 -0.70 25.41
C ASN A 218 21.61 -1.16 24.64
N LEU A 219 21.81 -1.71 23.45
CA LEU A 219 20.73 -2.04 22.55
C LEU A 219 20.06 -3.39 22.92
N PRO A 220 18.73 -3.47 22.99
CA PRO A 220 18.03 -4.72 23.25
C PRO A 220 18.20 -5.68 22.06
N GLN A 221 18.64 -6.92 22.33
CA GLN A 221 18.73 -7.95 21.31
C GLN A 221 17.34 -8.50 20.90
N ASN A 222 16.38 -8.50 21.83
CA ASN A 222 15.01 -8.92 21.58
C ASN A 222 14.06 -7.75 21.79
N VAL A 223 13.23 -7.47 20.78
CA VAL A 223 12.15 -6.49 20.86
C VAL A 223 10.83 -7.17 20.57
N GLY A 224 9.96 -7.24 21.58
CA GLY A 224 8.64 -7.84 21.49
C GLY A 224 7.56 -6.81 21.21
N ALA A 225 6.56 -7.19 20.40
CA ALA A 225 5.34 -6.45 20.16
C ALA A 225 4.12 -7.35 20.38
N PHE A 226 3.11 -6.82 21.07
CA PHE A 226 1.84 -7.50 21.40
C PHE A 226 0.68 -6.79 20.73
N ASP A 227 -0.33 -7.56 20.35
CA ASP A 227 -1.58 -7.07 19.81
C ASP A 227 -2.76 -7.81 20.45
N ALA A 228 -3.81 -7.06 20.76
CA ALA A 228 -5.09 -7.60 21.22
C ALA A 228 -6.24 -6.92 20.47
N ARG A 229 -7.17 -7.72 19.96
CA ARG A 229 -8.29 -7.22 19.16
C ARG A 229 -9.62 -7.91 19.50
N ILE A 230 -10.70 -7.15 19.38
CA ILE A 230 -12.06 -7.64 19.47
C ILE A 230 -12.85 -7.20 18.25
N LYS A 231 -13.53 -8.14 17.61
CA LYS A 231 -14.50 -7.87 16.53
C LYS A 231 -15.88 -8.29 17.00
N PHE A 232 -16.84 -7.41 16.89
CA PHE A 232 -18.23 -7.67 17.19
C PHE A 232 -19.10 -7.32 15.99
N GLY A 233 -20.02 -8.22 15.62
CA GLY A 233 -20.97 -7.97 14.54
C GLY A 233 -22.37 -8.44 14.89
N LYS A 234 -23.38 -7.64 14.58
CA LYS A 234 -24.79 -8.02 14.70
C LYS A 234 -25.67 -7.26 13.73
N GLY A 235 -26.44 -8.00 12.96
CA GLY A 235 -27.26 -7.41 11.89
C GLY A 235 -26.38 -6.68 10.88
N GLY A 236 -26.63 -5.38 10.68
CA GLY A 236 -25.81 -4.53 9.81
C GLY A 236 -24.66 -3.80 10.51
N PHE A 237 -24.48 -3.98 11.82
CA PHE A 237 -23.46 -3.30 12.62
C PHE A 237 -22.22 -4.18 12.80
N ASP A 238 -21.04 -3.62 12.59
CA ASP A 238 -19.74 -4.24 12.85
C ASP A 238 -18.85 -3.24 13.62
N LEU A 239 -18.15 -3.74 14.63
CA LEU A 239 -17.19 -3.00 15.46
C LEU A 239 -15.89 -3.78 15.53
N LEU A 240 -14.76 -3.09 15.32
CA LEU A 240 -13.40 -3.57 15.61
C LEU A 240 -12.73 -2.60 16.57
N ALA A 241 -12.23 -3.11 17.68
CA ALA A 241 -11.28 -2.40 18.53
C ALA A 241 -9.98 -3.21 18.59
N GLU A 242 -8.85 -2.54 18.42
CA GLU A 242 -7.53 -3.17 18.38
C GLU A 242 -6.50 -2.28 19.06
N TYR A 243 -5.64 -2.88 19.88
CA TYR A 243 -4.57 -2.21 20.60
C TYR A 243 -3.28 -3.01 20.49
N ALA A 244 -2.21 -2.32 20.15
CA ALA A 244 -0.87 -2.92 20.09
C ALA A 244 0.13 -2.13 20.92
N TYR A 245 1.09 -2.85 21.51
CA TYR A 245 2.19 -2.32 22.29
C TYR A 245 3.51 -2.94 21.81
N LYS A 246 4.54 -2.10 21.60
CA LYS A 246 5.90 -2.49 21.25
C LYS A 246 6.84 -2.06 22.38
N ALA A 247 7.71 -2.98 22.83
CA ALA A 247 8.76 -2.66 23.79
C ALA A 247 9.72 -1.59 23.26
N ASN A 248 10.59 -1.07 24.13
CA ASN A 248 11.62 -0.11 23.72
C ASN A 248 12.45 -0.66 22.57
N ASP A 249 12.52 0.12 21.49
CA ASP A 249 13.16 -0.24 20.23
C ASP A 249 13.99 0.93 19.71
N PRO A 250 15.15 1.22 20.35
CA PRO A 250 16.04 2.24 19.83
C PRO A 250 16.57 1.83 18.44
N SER A 251 16.21 2.63 17.43
CA SER A 251 16.50 2.36 16.02
C SER A 251 16.68 3.65 15.22
N ALA A 252 17.20 3.56 14.01
CA ALA A 252 17.35 4.71 13.12
C ALA A 252 16.01 5.41 12.85
N SER A 253 14.90 4.66 12.81
CA SER A 253 13.55 5.19 12.61
C SER A 253 13.10 6.19 13.68
N ASN A 254 13.55 6.02 14.93
CA ASN A 254 13.20 6.91 16.04
C ASN A 254 14.37 7.73 16.60
N GLY A 255 15.52 7.75 15.91
CA GLY A 255 16.72 8.44 16.37
C GLY A 255 17.34 7.79 17.63
N TYR A 256 17.17 6.49 17.78
CA TYR A 256 17.71 5.67 18.87
C TYR A 256 17.26 6.11 20.28
N ILE A 257 16.02 6.55 20.42
CA ILE A 257 15.41 6.81 21.73
C ILE A 257 14.85 5.52 22.34
N TYR A 258 14.88 5.42 23.68
CA TYR A 258 14.37 4.29 24.46
C TYR A 258 12.91 4.54 24.85
N ARG A 259 12.03 4.58 23.85
CA ARG A 259 10.60 4.80 24.05
C ARG A 259 9.80 3.58 23.57
N PRO A 260 8.84 3.07 24.38
CA PRO A 260 7.91 2.06 23.88
C PRO A 260 6.99 2.65 22.83
N GLY A 261 6.45 1.78 21.97
CA GLY A 261 5.47 2.15 20.97
C GLY A 261 4.06 1.69 21.35
N GLN A 262 3.03 2.39 20.87
CA GLN A 262 1.63 1.99 21.04
C GLN A 262 0.77 2.43 19.87
N VAL A 263 -0.24 1.60 19.55
CA VAL A 263 -1.29 1.91 18.58
C VAL A 263 -2.63 1.50 19.17
N ALA A 264 -3.62 2.36 19.03
CA ALA A 264 -5.01 2.07 19.37
C ALA A 264 -5.91 2.41 18.18
N MET A 265 -6.84 1.54 17.83
CA MET A 265 -7.78 1.74 16.73
C MET A 265 -9.18 1.33 17.12
N LEU A 266 -10.14 2.11 16.67
CA LEU A 266 -11.57 1.81 16.72
C LEU A 266 -12.15 1.99 15.32
N SER A 267 -12.86 0.99 14.81
CA SER A 267 -13.58 1.04 13.55
C SER A 267 -15.01 0.56 13.77
N ALA A 268 -15.99 1.39 13.46
CA ALA A 268 -17.41 1.07 13.54
C ALA A 268 -18.05 1.25 12.17
N SER A 269 -18.81 0.26 11.72
CA SER A 269 -19.59 0.37 10.50
C SER A 269 -21.02 -0.09 10.69
N TYR A 270 -21.90 0.53 9.93
CA TYR A 270 -23.29 0.11 9.81
C TYR A 270 -23.70 0.05 8.35
N SER A 271 -24.31 -1.05 7.95
CA SER A 271 -24.76 -1.22 6.58
C SER A 271 -26.17 -1.81 6.53
N GLN A 272 -26.97 -1.24 5.64
CA GLN A 272 -28.27 -1.77 5.26
C GLN A 272 -28.51 -1.52 3.78
N ARG A 273 -29.58 -2.11 3.20
CA ARG A 273 -29.85 -1.95 1.76
C ARG A 273 -29.96 -0.48 1.36
N GLY A 274 -29.00 -0.01 0.57
CA GLY A 274 -28.93 1.34 0.02
C GLY A 274 -28.31 2.39 0.96
N MET A 275 -27.73 2.00 2.09
CA MET A 275 -27.03 2.91 2.98
C MET A 275 -25.88 2.20 3.70
N SER A 276 -24.74 2.86 3.81
CA SER A 276 -23.64 2.44 4.70
C SER A 276 -23.00 3.64 5.36
N LEU A 277 -22.50 3.43 6.57
CA LEU A 277 -21.72 4.37 7.35
C LEU A 277 -20.49 3.66 7.90
N LEU A 278 -19.32 4.26 7.74
CA LEU A 278 -18.05 3.84 8.33
C LEU A 278 -17.49 5.01 9.14
N LEU A 279 -17.06 4.75 10.38
CA LEU A 279 -16.35 5.70 11.23
C LEU A 279 -15.14 4.99 11.83
N GLN A 280 -13.98 5.61 11.72
CA GLN A 280 -12.73 5.05 12.22
C GLN A 280 -11.91 6.11 12.96
N ALA A 281 -11.20 5.67 13.99
CA ALA A 281 -10.23 6.47 14.71
C ALA A 281 -8.99 5.63 15.04
N LYS A 282 -7.80 6.21 14.88
CA LYS A 282 -6.52 5.57 15.20
C LYS A 282 -5.60 6.58 15.88
N ARG A 283 -4.90 6.15 16.94
CA ARG A 283 -3.74 6.83 17.49
C ARG A 283 -2.52 5.91 17.40
N SER A 284 -1.44 6.41 16.86
CA SER A 284 -0.13 5.75 16.90
C SER A 284 0.90 6.63 17.62
N ASP A 285 1.93 6.01 18.20
CA ASP A 285 3.03 6.66 18.89
C ASP A 285 4.25 5.73 18.87
N ASN A 286 5.36 6.15 18.24
CA ASN A 286 6.63 5.43 18.14
C ASN A 286 6.49 3.97 17.67
N PHE A 287 5.72 3.71 16.62
CA PHE A 287 5.34 2.35 16.23
C PHE A 287 5.98 1.86 14.92
N ALA A 288 7.00 2.54 14.40
CA ALA A 288 7.82 1.96 13.34
C ALA A 288 8.55 0.72 13.89
N PHE A 289 8.43 -0.41 13.19
CA PHE A 289 9.07 -1.67 13.56
C PHE A 289 9.77 -2.24 12.33
N ARG A 290 11.11 -2.37 12.44
CA ARG A 290 11.94 -2.92 11.37
C ARG A 290 12.72 -4.12 11.87
N THR A 291 13.07 -5.04 10.97
CA THR A 291 13.96 -6.17 11.29
C THR A 291 15.35 -5.72 11.65
N GLU A 292 15.89 -4.73 10.95
CA GLU A 292 17.21 -4.16 11.24
C GLU A 292 17.06 -2.76 11.81
N ARG A 293 17.64 -2.52 13.00
CA ARG A 293 17.52 -1.25 13.73
C ARG A 293 18.24 -0.10 13.05
N SER A 294 19.30 -0.40 12.29
CA SER A 294 20.10 0.56 11.54
C SER A 294 19.61 0.80 10.12
N ALA A 295 18.56 0.10 9.66
CA ALA A 295 17.99 0.28 8.33
C ALA A 295 17.60 1.75 8.09
N ASP A 296 17.92 2.28 6.89
CA ASP A 296 17.57 3.65 6.51
C ASP A 296 16.06 3.86 6.65
N PRO A 297 15.62 4.85 7.45
CA PRO A 297 14.20 5.16 7.60
C PRO A 297 13.46 5.45 6.30
N LYS A 298 14.17 5.82 5.24
CA LYS A 298 13.60 6.11 3.91
C LYS A 298 13.52 4.88 3.01
N SER A 299 14.21 3.77 3.34
CA SER A 299 14.17 2.55 2.53
C SER A 299 12.81 1.86 2.62
N SER A 300 12.43 1.14 1.57
CA SER A 300 11.22 0.30 1.53
C SER A 300 11.42 -1.08 2.18
N ALA A 301 12.67 -1.46 2.47
CA ALA A 301 13.04 -2.77 3.03
C ALA A 301 12.92 -2.83 4.57
N CYS A 302 12.99 -4.05 5.08
CA CYS A 302 13.08 -4.35 6.52
C CYS A 302 11.85 -3.95 7.37
N TYR A 303 10.73 -3.55 6.81
CA TYR A 303 9.52 -3.27 7.59
C TYR A 303 8.84 -4.56 8.05
N VAL A 304 8.72 -4.72 9.37
CA VAL A 304 7.94 -5.81 9.99
C VAL A 304 6.46 -5.49 9.98
N ASN A 305 6.11 -4.22 10.15
CA ASN A 305 4.73 -3.75 10.25
C ASN A 305 4.42 -2.59 9.32
N TYR A 306 3.12 -2.39 9.07
CA TYR A 306 2.59 -1.18 8.49
C TYR A 306 1.32 -0.76 9.24
N LEU A 307 1.13 0.56 9.39
CA LEU A 307 -0.09 1.10 9.97
C LEU A 307 -1.06 1.49 8.86
N PRO A 308 -2.34 1.10 8.92
CA PRO A 308 -3.32 1.47 7.91
C PRO A 308 -3.48 2.99 7.84
N ALA A 309 -3.48 3.52 6.63
CA ALA A 309 -3.82 4.92 6.39
C ALA A 309 -5.32 5.14 6.56
N PHE A 310 -5.69 6.24 7.24
CA PHE A 310 -7.09 6.67 7.36
C PHE A 310 -7.35 7.82 6.39
N THR A 311 -6.95 7.60 5.14
CA THR A 311 -7.22 8.45 3.98
C THR A 311 -7.78 7.60 2.85
N TYR A 312 -8.46 8.23 1.91
CA TYR A 312 -8.94 7.56 0.72
C TYR A 312 -7.85 7.49 -0.33
N GLN A 313 -7.73 6.34 -0.98
CA GLN A 313 -6.88 6.20 -2.15
C GLN A 313 -7.67 6.67 -3.38
N HIS A 314 -7.29 7.86 -3.88
CA HIS A 314 -7.93 8.45 -5.05
C HIS A 314 -7.34 7.89 -6.34
N THR A 315 -8.22 7.57 -7.30
CA THR A 315 -7.83 7.13 -8.65
C THR A 315 -7.77 8.28 -9.66
N TYR A 316 -8.35 9.43 -9.33
CA TYR A 316 -8.31 10.62 -10.15
C TYR A 316 -6.99 11.36 -9.96
N ALA A 317 -6.36 11.74 -11.09
CA ALA A 317 -4.99 12.23 -11.10
C ALA A 317 -4.75 13.48 -10.22
N LEU A 318 -5.66 14.47 -10.27
CA LEU A 318 -5.52 15.67 -9.44
C LEU A 318 -5.95 15.45 -8.00
N ALA A 319 -6.88 14.54 -7.73
CA ALA A 319 -7.25 14.15 -6.36
C ALA A 319 -6.11 13.39 -5.65
N ALA A 320 -5.27 12.70 -6.42
CA ALA A 320 -4.08 12.00 -5.94
C ALA A 320 -2.79 12.85 -6.01
N LEU A 321 -2.88 14.17 -6.28
CA LEU A 321 -1.69 15.02 -6.47
C LEU A 321 -0.89 15.20 -5.16
N TYR A 322 -1.58 15.26 -4.03
CA TYR A 322 -1.02 15.42 -2.69
C TYR A 322 -1.42 14.22 -1.80
N PRO A 323 -0.81 13.05 -2.01
CA PRO A 323 -1.17 11.83 -1.30
C PRO A 323 -0.58 11.81 0.11
N TYR A 324 -1.33 11.33 1.09
CA TYR A 324 -0.89 11.28 2.47
C TYR A 324 -0.08 10.01 2.76
N ALA A 325 1.12 10.19 3.34
CA ALA A 325 1.93 9.12 3.91
C ALA A 325 1.66 8.97 5.40
N THR A 326 1.31 7.77 5.85
CA THR A 326 1.10 7.45 7.27
C THR A 326 2.35 7.75 8.09
N GLN A 327 2.19 8.47 9.20
CA GLN A 327 3.29 8.82 10.08
C GLN A 327 3.47 7.73 11.14
N MET A 328 4.36 6.77 10.87
CA MET A 328 4.64 5.61 11.74
C MET A 328 5.12 6.01 13.15
N MET A 329 5.73 7.20 13.26
CA MET A 329 6.25 7.75 14.52
C MET A 329 5.19 8.46 15.36
N GLY A 330 3.99 8.62 14.84
CA GLY A 330 2.84 9.09 15.61
C GLY A 330 1.89 9.97 14.82
N GLU A 331 0.62 9.65 14.94
CA GLU A 331 -0.51 10.43 14.42
C GLU A 331 -1.80 10.11 15.16
N TRP A 332 -2.71 11.06 15.19
CA TRP A 332 -4.13 10.86 15.38
C TRP A 332 -4.81 10.91 14.02
N ALA A 333 -5.51 9.86 13.64
CA ALA A 333 -6.18 9.76 12.36
C ALA A 333 -7.65 9.39 12.54
N PHE A 334 -8.51 10.14 11.88
CA PHE A 334 -9.97 9.94 11.86
C PHE A 334 -10.42 9.83 10.41
N GLN A 335 -11.34 8.89 10.13
CA GLN A 335 -11.92 8.72 8.80
C GLN A 335 -13.40 8.41 8.92
N GLY A 336 -14.21 8.97 8.01
CA GLY A 336 -15.64 8.70 7.92
C GLY A 336 -16.09 8.59 6.46
N GLU A 337 -16.94 7.60 6.17
CA GLU A 337 -17.60 7.49 4.88
C GLU A 337 -19.09 7.21 5.09
N PHE A 338 -19.93 7.97 4.41
CA PHE A 338 -21.36 7.74 4.31
C PHE A 338 -21.76 7.55 2.86
N ARG A 339 -22.42 6.43 2.57
CA ARG A 339 -22.98 6.15 1.24
C ARG A 339 -24.49 6.00 1.32
N TYR A 340 -25.19 6.59 0.35
CA TYR A 340 -26.63 6.47 0.23
C TYR A 340 -27.06 6.35 -1.22
N THR A 341 -27.88 5.34 -1.53
CA THR A 341 -28.47 5.12 -2.85
C THR A 341 -29.91 5.60 -2.86
N PHE A 342 -30.16 6.72 -3.51
CA PHE A 342 -31.53 7.19 -3.78
C PHE A 342 -32.27 6.20 -4.68
N LYS A 343 -33.42 5.73 -4.20
CA LYS A 343 -34.19 4.70 -4.91
C LYS A 343 -34.65 5.20 -6.28
N ARG A 344 -34.77 4.26 -7.23
CA ARG A 344 -35.33 4.52 -8.55
C ARG A 344 -36.74 5.09 -8.44
N LYS A 345 -37.14 5.93 -9.41
CA LYS A 345 -38.44 6.59 -9.50
C LYS A 345 -38.73 7.58 -8.36
N THR A 346 -37.69 8.10 -7.70
CA THR A 346 -37.78 9.24 -6.78
C THR A 346 -37.20 10.48 -7.43
N ALA A 347 -37.48 11.68 -6.88
CA ALA A 347 -36.98 12.95 -7.43
C ALA A 347 -35.45 12.99 -7.57
N LEU A 348 -34.70 12.56 -6.56
CA LEU A 348 -33.23 12.50 -6.58
C LEU A 348 -32.69 11.25 -7.26
N GLY A 349 -33.37 10.09 -7.13
CA GLY A 349 -32.92 8.83 -7.72
C GLY A 349 -33.16 8.73 -9.23
N GLY A 350 -34.14 9.42 -9.78
CA GLY A 350 -34.48 9.37 -11.19
C GLY A 350 -34.82 7.94 -11.66
N ARG A 351 -34.63 7.65 -12.96
CA ARG A 351 -34.99 6.36 -13.56
C ARG A 351 -34.13 5.19 -13.08
N TYR A 352 -32.84 5.41 -12.78
CA TYR A 352 -31.86 4.34 -12.54
C TYR A 352 -31.33 4.29 -11.11
N GLY A 353 -31.66 5.26 -10.27
CA GLY A 353 -31.05 5.49 -8.98
C GLY A 353 -29.91 6.50 -9.06
N THR A 354 -29.50 7.03 -7.92
CA THR A 354 -28.36 7.94 -7.78
C THR A 354 -27.62 7.57 -6.50
N ASP A 355 -26.31 7.36 -6.56
CA ASP A 355 -25.49 7.10 -5.40
C ASP A 355 -24.82 8.40 -4.96
N LEU A 356 -24.93 8.69 -3.66
CA LEU A 356 -24.27 9.78 -2.97
C LEU A 356 -23.22 9.19 -2.04
N ILE A 357 -22.00 9.72 -2.09
CA ILE A 357 -20.91 9.32 -1.20
C ILE A 357 -20.34 10.59 -0.57
N LEU A 358 -20.31 10.62 0.75
CA LEU A 358 -19.62 11.62 1.54
C LEU A 358 -18.41 10.97 2.18
N ARG A 359 -17.25 11.62 2.08
CA ARG A 359 -15.99 11.14 2.65
C ARG A 359 -15.32 12.25 3.44
N GLY A 360 -14.63 11.86 4.49
CA GLY A 360 -13.81 12.78 5.25
C GLY A 360 -12.69 12.06 5.97
N SER A 361 -11.51 12.69 5.99
CA SER A 361 -10.34 12.27 6.77
C SER A 361 -9.77 13.48 7.49
N LEU A 362 -9.29 13.26 8.71
CA LEU A 362 -8.70 14.31 9.53
C LEU A 362 -7.54 13.72 10.33
N ILE A 363 -6.33 14.23 10.10
CA ILE A 363 -5.12 13.65 10.66
C ILE A 363 -4.28 14.75 11.31
N TYR A 364 -3.93 14.51 12.56
CA TYR A 364 -3.07 15.38 13.36
C TYR A 364 -1.80 14.65 13.77
N ASP A 365 -0.73 15.38 14.00
CA ASP A 365 0.40 14.88 14.79
C ASP A 365 -0.05 14.59 16.23
N ILE A 366 0.76 13.83 16.97
CA ILE A 366 0.59 13.71 18.43
C ILE A 366 1.32 14.85 19.13
N GLU A 367 0.81 15.25 20.29
CA GLU A 367 1.53 16.17 21.17
C GLU A 367 2.81 15.48 21.70
N ARG A 368 3.97 16.15 21.56
CA ARG A 368 5.26 15.68 22.08
C ARG A 368 5.90 16.74 22.97
N ASN A 369 6.13 16.35 24.21
CA ASN A 369 6.87 17.15 25.19
C ASN A 369 8.26 16.54 25.33
N MET A 370 9.29 17.18 24.76
CA MET A 370 10.66 16.66 24.73
C MET A 370 11.21 16.51 26.15
N VAL A 371 11.94 15.41 26.38
CA VAL A 371 12.64 15.15 27.64
C VAL A 371 14.05 15.74 27.55
N GLU A 372 14.48 16.44 28.59
CA GLU A 372 15.83 17.00 28.65
C GLU A 372 16.90 15.89 28.52
N PRO A 373 17.97 16.14 27.73
CA PRO A 373 19.07 15.19 27.59
C PRO A 373 19.74 14.92 28.92
N THR A 374 19.89 13.65 29.28
CA THR A 374 20.65 13.26 30.48
C THR A 374 22.14 13.17 30.23
N LEU A 375 22.57 13.04 28.99
CA LEU A 375 23.97 12.95 28.57
C LEU A 375 24.37 14.22 27.84
N ALA A 376 25.41 14.88 28.35
CA ALA A 376 26.02 16.04 27.69
C ALA A 376 26.60 15.63 26.32
N ASN A 377 26.39 16.47 25.31
CA ASN A 377 26.84 16.25 23.92
C ASN A 377 26.23 15.02 23.23
N ALA A 378 25.10 14.49 23.72
CA ALA A 378 24.34 13.50 22.98
C ALA A 378 23.82 14.09 21.64
N THR A 379 23.81 13.28 20.60
CA THR A 379 23.18 13.67 19.33
C THR A 379 21.68 13.87 19.54
N VAL A 380 21.18 15.06 19.23
CA VAL A 380 19.75 15.40 19.35
C VAL A 380 19.11 15.31 17.97
N GLY A 381 18.14 14.43 17.82
CA GLY A 381 17.33 14.26 16.61
C GLY A 381 15.91 14.81 16.74
N LYS A 382 15.09 14.54 15.73
CA LYS A 382 13.67 14.98 15.65
C LYS A 382 12.84 14.52 16.86
N TYR A 383 13.16 13.38 17.46
CA TYR A 383 12.39 12.75 18.53
C TYR A 383 13.05 12.82 19.91
N GLY A 384 14.12 13.61 20.06
CA GLY A 384 14.87 13.79 21.31
C GLY A 384 16.33 13.40 21.19
N ALA A 385 17.03 13.39 22.31
CA ALA A 385 18.43 13.01 22.36
C ALA A 385 18.59 11.49 22.24
N MET A 386 19.58 11.05 21.46
CA MET A 386 19.96 9.65 21.32
C MET A 386 20.29 9.04 22.68
N GLY A 387 19.75 7.85 22.96
CA GLY A 387 19.95 7.17 24.26
C GLY A 387 19.02 7.65 25.39
N SER A 388 18.22 8.69 25.18
CA SER A 388 17.21 9.17 26.12
C SER A 388 15.83 8.52 25.91
N ASN A 389 14.87 8.85 26.78
CA ASN A 389 13.46 8.46 26.58
C ASN A 389 12.75 9.30 25.50
N GLY A 390 13.44 10.26 24.85
CA GLY A 390 12.96 11.08 23.77
C GLY A 390 11.94 12.13 24.19
N TYR A 391 10.69 11.76 24.31
CA TYR A 391 9.57 12.65 24.63
C TYR A 391 8.50 11.94 25.46
N THR A 392 7.61 12.72 26.08
CA THR A 392 6.34 12.24 26.62
C THR A 392 5.19 12.69 25.72
N SER A 393 4.14 11.89 25.62
CA SER A 393 2.95 12.21 24.81
C SER A 393 1.68 11.81 25.58
N PRO A 394 0.85 12.78 25.99
CA PRO A 394 -0.45 12.46 26.57
C PRO A 394 -1.30 11.67 25.59
N PHE A 395 -2.06 10.67 26.08
CA PHE A 395 -2.82 9.80 25.16
C PHE A 395 -3.78 10.59 24.25
N PHE A 396 -4.48 11.60 24.77
CA PHE A 396 -5.39 12.46 24.02
C PHE A 396 -4.74 13.75 23.48
N GLY A 397 -3.42 13.92 23.67
CA GLY A 397 -2.69 15.08 23.17
C GLY A 397 -2.60 15.07 21.65
N MET A 398 -3.07 16.13 21.01
CA MET A 398 -3.00 16.34 19.57
C MET A 398 -2.04 17.49 19.26
N GLY A 399 -1.20 17.29 18.26
CA GLY A 399 -0.29 18.30 17.71
C GLY A 399 -0.90 19.06 16.52
N GLY A 400 -0.04 19.47 15.60
CA GLY A 400 -0.45 20.19 14.40
C GLY A 400 -1.22 19.32 13.40
N LEU A 401 -2.05 19.98 12.56
CA LEU A 401 -2.75 19.33 11.46
C LEU A 401 -1.75 18.84 10.40
N LEU A 402 -1.84 17.58 10.03
CA LEU A 402 -1.03 16.96 8.97
C LEU A 402 -1.79 16.87 7.65
N TYR A 403 -3.04 16.42 7.72
CA TYR A 403 -3.89 16.20 6.56
C TYR A 403 -5.37 16.34 6.92
N ALA A 404 -6.14 16.88 6.00
CA ALA A 404 -7.60 16.83 6.08
C ALA A 404 -8.18 16.74 4.67
N GLU A 405 -9.24 15.97 4.51
CA GLU A 405 -10.05 15.98 3.29
C GLU A 405 -11.53 15.91 3.61
N ALA A 406 -12.33 16.53 2.75
CA ALA A 406 -13.78 16.41 2.73
C ALA A 406 -14.24 16.28 1.29
N GLY A 407 -14.90 15.18 0.96
CA GLY A 407 -15.30 14.83 -0.40
C GLY A 407 -16.79 14.54 -0.51
N LEU A 408 -17.36 14.98 -1.62
CA LEU A 408 -18.72 14.66 -2.06
C LEU A 408 -18.64 14.03 -3.46
N GLU A 409 -19.20 12.85 -3.65
CA GLU A 409 -19.24 12.17 -4.93
C GLU A 409 -20.68 11.76 -5.26
N ILE A 410 -21.09 12.00 -6.49
CA ILE A 410 -22.41 11.66 -7.02
C ILE A 410 -22.23 10.79 -8.25
N ASN A 411 -22.72 9.55 -8.17
CA ASN A 411 -22.75 8.63 -9.30
C ASN A 411 -24.18 8.54 -9.84
N LYS A 412 -24.38 8.95 -11.09
CA LYS A 412 -25.70 8.97 -11.71
C LYS A 412 -25.72 8.35 -13.11
N LYS A 413 -26.62 7.40 -13.29
CA LYS A 413 -26.95 6.86 -14.61
C LYS A 413 -28.12 7.66 -15.18
N PHE A 414 -27.88 8.44 -16.23
CA PHE A 414 -28.90 9.29 -16.89
C PHE A 414 -29.73 8.51 -17.90
N THR A 415 -29.06 7.69 -18.72
CA THR A 415 -29.70 6.82 -19.71
C THR A 415 -29.19 5.38 -19.54
N LYS A 416 -29.70 4.45 -20.35
CA LYS A 416 -29.16 3.07 -20.35
C LYS A 416 -27.68 3.03 -20.77
N ASP A 417 -27.25 4.01 -21.57
CA ASP A 417 -25.93 4.03 -22.20
C ASP A 417 -24.98 5.09 -21.59
N PHE A 418 -25.53 6.08 -20.84
CA PHE A 418 -24.73 7.18 -20.27
C PHE A 418 -24.80 7.22 -18.75
N LYS A 419 -23.63 7.26 -18.12
CA LYS A 419 -23.45 7.55 -16.71
C LYS A 419 -22.37 8.60 -16.48
N LEU A 420 -22.54 9.39 -15.42
CA LEU A 420 -21.63 10.43 -14.98
C LEU A 420 -21.30 10.21 -13.51
N ASN A 421 -20.02 10.34 -13.18
CA ASN A 421 -19.53 10.57 -11.84
C ASN A 421 -19.15 12.05 -11.74
N ALA A 422 -19.58 12.72 -10.68
CA ALA A 422 -19.19 14.07 -10.35
C ALA A 422 -18.66 14.07 -8.91
N MET A 423 -17.46 14.61 -8.70
CA MET A 423 -16.82 14.68 -7.39
C MET A 423 -16.32 16.11 -7.12
N TYR A 424 -16.51 16.55 -5.90
CA TYR A 424 -15.83 17.70 -5.31
C TYR A 424 -15.07 17.25 -4.09
N MET A 425 -13.84 17.73 -3.93
CA MET A 425 -12.98 17.45 -2.78
C MET A 425 -12.30 18.74 -2.33
N PHE A 426 -12.33 18.99 -1.03
CA PHE A 426 -11.48 19.96 -0.35
C PHE A 426 -10.38 19.20 0.39
N GLN A 427 -9.13 19.67 0.28
CA GLN A 427 -7.98 19.01 0.88
C GLN A 427 -7.07 20.03 1.57
N LYS A 428 -6.54 19.65 2.73
CA LYS A 428 -5.39 20.30 3.39
C LYS A 428 -4.26 19.30 3.49
N TYR A 429 -3.08 19.71 3.06
CA TYR A 429 -1.89 18.85 3.01
C TYR A 429 -0.69 19.58 3.59
N ASN A 430 -0.11 19.07 4.67
CA ASN A 430 1.07 19.66 5.30
C ASN A 430 2.35 19.13 4.65
N LYS A 431 2.74 19.76 3.54
CA LYS A 431 3.91 19.37 2.74
C LYS A 431 5.19 19.38 3.57
N SER A 432 5.36 20.34 4.48
CA SER A 432 6.57 20.44 5.31
C SER A 432 6.79 19.26 6.24
N VAL A 433 5.74 18.61 6.73
CA VAL A 433 5.85 17.42 7.59
C VAL A 433 5.93 16.14 6.77
N ILE A 434 5.17 16.04 5.68
CA ILE A 434 5.03 14.81 4.89
C ILE A 434 6.19 14.65 3.91
N GLU A 435 6.60 15.73 3.25
CA GLU A 435 7.67 15.72 2.23
C GLU A 435 8.99 16.36 2.71
N GLY A 436 8.96 17.06 3.86
CA GLY A 436 10.14 17.73 4.41
C GLY A 436 10.37 19.14 3.91
N GLU A 437 9.51 19.68 3.04
CA GLU A 437 9.63 21.02 2.45
C GLU A 437 8.26 21.70 2.25
N GLY A 438 8.27 23.01 1.96
CA GLY A 438 7.05 23.78 1.69
C GLY A 438 6.25 24.13 2.94
N GLY A 439 4.92 24.17 2.83
CA GLY A 439 3.99 24.55 3.89
C GLY A 439 2.65 23.85 3.79
N MET A 440 1.61 24.43 4.40
CA MET A 440 0.24 23.93 4.30
C MET A 440 -0.36 24.29 2.94
N ILE A 441 -0.77 23.28 2.18
CA ILE A 441 -1.48 23.43 0.90
C ILE A 441 -2.98 23.25 1.15
N ASN A 442 -3.79 24.17 0.64
CA ASN A 442 -5.25 24.07 0.65
C ASN A 442 -5.71 23.98 -0.80
N SER A 443 -6.35 22.89 -1.18
CA SER A 443 -6.80 22.66 -2.55
C SER A 443 -8.27 22.34 -2.65
N HIS A 444 -8.89 22.79 -3.75
CA HIS A 444 -10.25 22.46 -4.14
C HIS A 444 -10.19 21.71 -5.46
N ILE A 445 -10.75 20.52 -5.50
CA ILE A 445 -10.65 19.65 -6.67
C ILE A 445 -12.06 19.29 -7.14
N ILE A 446 -12.29 19.44 -8.44
CA ILE A 446 -13.55 19.09 -9.12
C ILE A 446 -13.22 18.03 -10.16
N VAL A 447 -14.01 16.98 -10.21
CA VAL A 447 -13.89 15.90 -11.20
C VAL A 447 -15.24 15.64 -11.86
N LEU A 448 -15.23 15.50 -13.17
CA LEU A 448 -16.35 15.04 -13.98
C LEU A 448 -15.87 13.87 -14.84
N ASP A 449 -16.44 12.68 -14.65
CA ASP A 449 -16.09 11.46 -15.37
C ASP A 449 -17.35 10.88 -16.04
N GLY A 450 -17.45 11.07 -17.34
CA GLY A 450 -18.55 10.63 -18.18
C GLY A 450 -18.22 9.37 -18.96
N LYS A 451 -19.08 8.36 -18.89
CA LYS A 451 -18.95 7.11 -19.66
C LYS A 451 -20.17 6.88 -20.52
N TYR A 452 -19.95 6.75 -21.85
CA TYR A 452 -20.98 6.54 -22.84
C TYR A 452 -20.76 5.25 -23.62
N GLN A 453 -21.75 4.37 -23.60
CA GLN A 453 -21.75 3.12 -24.37
C GLN A 453 -22.30 3.38 -25.79
N ILE A 454 -21.40 3.53 -26.77
CA ILE A 454 -21.74 3.81 -28.17
C ILE A 454 -22.40 2.60 -28.80
N SER A 455 -21.89 1.40 -28.50
CA SER A 455 -22.48 0.13 -28.98
C SER A 455 -22.20 -0.97 -27.93
N ARG A 456 -22.69 -2.20 -28.19
CA ARG A 456 -22.39 -3.34 -27.30
C ARG A 456 -20.88 -3.61 -27.12
N LYS A 457 -20.05 -3.20 -28.08
CA LYS A 457 -18.61 -3.46 -28.07
C LYS A 457 -17.77 -2.19 -27.89
N VAL A 458 -18.36 -1.01 -28.07
CA VAL A 458 -17.61 0.25 -28.04
C VAL A 458 -18.12 1.14 -26.91
N THR A 459 -17.20 1.58 -26.07
CA THR A 459 -17.46 2.52 -24.98
C THR A 459 -16.46 3.66 -25.06
N ALA A 460 -16.93 4.89 -24.90
CA ALA A 460 -16.11 6.08 -24.75
C ALA A 460 -16.18 6.57 -23.29
N ARG A 461 -15.08 7.07 -22.77
CA ARG A 461 -14.96 7.74 -21.47
C ARG A 461 -14.24 9.07 -21.65
N VAL A 462 -14.77 10.10 -21.03
CA VAL A 462 -14.13 11.41 -20.94
C VAL A 462 -14.10 11.83 -19.49
N GLU A 463 -12.93 12.25 -19.03
CA GLU A 463 -12.69 12.70 -17.66
C GLU A 463 -12.07 14.09 -17.71
N LEU A 464 -12.63 15.01 -16.93
CA LEU A 464 -12.15 16.37 -16.75
C LEU A 464 -11.95 16.63 -15.27
N GLN A 465 -10.81 17.22 -14.91
CA GLN A 465 -10.50 17.59 -13.53
C GLN A 465 -9.93 19.01 -13.49
N TYR A 466 -10.22 19.72 -12.40
CA TYR A 466 -9.63 21.01 -12.08
C TYR A 466 -9.24 21.05 -10.60
N LEU A 467 -8.01 21.45 -10.32
CA LEU A 467 -7.51 21.69 -8.97
C LEU A 467 -7.15 23.17 -8.85
N HIS A 468 -7.73 23.82 -7.85
CA HIS A 468 -7.42 25.19 -7.47
C HIS A 468 -6.65 25.23 -6.15
N THR A 469 -5.49 25.87 -6.15
CA THR A 469 -4.72 26.19 -4.94
C THR A 469 -3.91 27.47 -5.15
N LYS A 470 -3.70 28.24 -4.07
CA LYS A 470 -2.82 29.43 -4.06
C LYS A 470 -1.40 29.10 -3.61
N GLN A 471 -1.13 27.85 -3.25
CA GLN A 471 0.15 27.38 -2.74
C GLN A 471 0.83 26.47 -3.76
N ASP A 472 2.06 26.05 -3.47
CA ASP A 472 2.88 25.14 -4.28
C ASP A 472 2.98 25.59 -5.74
N GLN A 473 2.59 24.76 -6.69
CA GLN A 473 2.65 25.07 -8.13
C GLN A 473 1.37 25.73 -8.67
N GLY A 474 0.39 26.06 -7.81
CA GLY A 474 -0.87 26.69 -8.22
C GLY A 474 -1.84 25.74 -8.90
N ASP A 475 -2.62 26.27 -9.84
CA ASP A 475 -3.75 25.56 -10.44
C ASP A 475 -3.34 24.50 -11.47
N TRP A 476 -4.18 23.47 -11.58
CA TRP A 476 -4.00 22.35 -12.51
C TRP A 476 -5.29 22.01 -13.25
N VAL A 477 -5.15 21.63 -14.50
CA VAL A 477 -6.22 21.05 -15.32
C VAL A 477 -5.80 19.67 -15.78
N TYR A 478 -6.72 18.72 -15.78
CA TYR A 478 -6.49 17.38 -16.32
C TYR A 478 -7.64 16.98 -17.24
N GLY A 479 -7.29 16.40 -18.38
CA GLY A 479 -8.25 15.80 -19.31
C GLY A 479 -7.81 14.42 -19.74
N LEU A 480 -8.78 13.49 -19.84
CA LEU A 480 -8.58 12.14 -20.37
C LEU A 480 -9.70 11.80 -21.34
N ALA A 481 -9.33 11.18 -22.45
CA ALA A 481 -10.25 10.50 -23.35
C ALA A 481 -9.83 9.05 -23.58
N GLU A 482 -10.77 8.14 -23.45
CA GLU A 482 -10.57 6.71 -23.62
C GLU A 482 -11.65 6.12 -24.53
N VAL A 483 -11.25 5.26 -25.45
CA VAL A 483 -12.14 4.46 -26.28
C VAL A 483 -11.77 3.00 -26.14
N SER A 484 -12.71 2.21 -25.60
CA SER A 484 -12.56 0.76 -25.48
C SER A 484 -13.35 0.05 -26.56
N VAL A 485 -12.69 -0.83 -27.30
CA VAL A 485 -13.27 -1.72 -28.33
C VAL A 485 -13.17 -3.17 -27.84
N LEU A 486 -14.22 -3.60 -27.16
CA LEU A 486 -14.26 -4.90 -26.49
C LEU A 486 -14.23 -6.08 -27.48
N PRO A 487 -13.52 -7.17 -27.14
CA PRO A 487 -12.70 -7.35 -25.94
C PRO A 487 -11.22 -7.00 -26.15
N TYR A 488 -10.80 -6.46 -27.29
CA TYR A 488 -9.42 -6.52 -27.75
C TYR A 488 -8.60 -5.26 -27.55
N LEU A 489 -9.20 -4.07 -27.72
CA LEU A 489 -8.42 -2.83 -27.81
C LEU A 489 -8.97 -1.72 -26.91
N MET A 490 -8.05 -0.93 -26.36
CA MET A 490 -8.35 0.30 -25.65
C MET A 490 -7.31 1.36 -26.02
N PHE A 491 -7.77 2.54 -26.35
CA PHE A 491 -6.97 3.72 -26.66
C PHE A 491 -7.20 4.74 -25.57
N THR A 492 -6.13 5.25 -24.97
CA THR A 492 -6.17 6.24 -23.90
C THR A 492 -5.25 7.39 -24.23
N VAL A 493 -5.75 8.61 -24.15
CA VAL A 493 -4.94 9.83 -24.19
C VAL A 493 -5.30 10.70 -23.00
N SER A 494 -4.31 11.30 -22.37
CA SER A 494 -4.55 12.28 -21.30
C SER A 494 -3.46 13.33 -21.27
N ASP A 495 -3.81 14.48 -20.69
CA ASP A 495 -2.89 15.58 -20.41
C ASP A 495 -3.20 16.20 -19.05
N MET A 496 -2.16 16.43 -18.26
CA MET A 496 -2.19 17.15 -17.00
C MET A 496 -1.38 18.43 -17.19
N TRP A 497 -2.04 19.57 -17.15
CA TRP A 497 -1.45 20.85 -17.38
C TRP A 497 -1.41 21.68 -16.10
N ASN A 498 -0.20 22.12 -15.71
CA ASN A 498 -0.05 23.12 -14.64
C ASN A 498 -0.30 24.51 -15.22
N THR A 499 -1.43 25.10 -14.90
CA THR A 499 -1.79 26.46 -15.34
C THR A 499 -1.31 27.53 -14.35
N GLY A 500 -0.73 27.10 -13.21
CA GLY A 500 -0.22 27.99 -12.17
C GLY A 500 1.17 28.53 -12.47
N SER A 501 2.21 27.95 -11.87
CA SER A 501 3.56 28.52 -11.90
C SER A 501 4.46 28.02 -13.03
N THR A 502 4.32 26.76 -13.47
CA THR A 502 5.28 26.13 -14.39
C THR A 502 4.86 26.15 -15.85
N ASN A 503 3.57 26.20 -16.14
CA ASN A 503 2.97 26.08 -17.48
C ASN A 503 3.39 24.81 -18.22
N LEU A 504 3.68 23.73 -17.49
CA LEU A 504 4.13 22.44 -18.05
C LEU A 504 2.97 21.50 -18.29
N HIS A 505 3.11 20.70 -19.35
CA HIS A 505 2.20 19.63 -19.73
C HIS A 505 2.81 18.26 -19.44
N TYR A 506 2.02 17.36 -18.87
CA TYR A 506 2.36 15.97 -18.59
C TYR A 506 1.31 15.07 -19.25
N TYR A 507 1.70 14.41 -20.32
CA TYR A 507 0.77 13.72 -21.20
C TYR A 507 1.12 12.27 -21.41
N GLN A 508 0.12 11.50 -21.81
CA GLN A 508 0.31 10.11 -22.24
C GLN A 508 -0.64 9.76 -23.39
N ALA A 509 -0.16 8.93 -24.28
CA ALA A 509 -0.94 8.31 -25.34
C ALA A 509 -0.64 6.81 -25.35
N LEU A 510 -1.60 5.99 -24.98
CA LEU A 510 -1.43 4.55 -24.75
C LEU A 510 -2.41 3.75 -25.59
N VAL A 511 -1.94 2.61 -26.10
CA VAL A 511 -2.75 1.58 -26.73
C VAL A 511 -2.62 0.30 -25.91
N THR A 512 -3.74 -0.26 -25.48
CA THR A 512 -3.77 -1.55 -24.78
C THR A 512 -4.44 -2.59 -25.65
N GLY A 513 -3.75 -3.69 -25.93
CA GLY A 513 -4.28 -4.87 -26.59
C GLY A 513 -4.47 -6.01 -25.58
N THR A 514 -5.60 -6.70 -25.65
CA THR A 514 -5.88 -7.90 -24.85
C THR A 514 -6.31 -9.03 -25.78
N TYR A 515 -5.63 -10.17 -25.69
CA TYR A 515 -5.99 -11.37 -26.43
C TYR A 515 -5.80 -12.61 -25.56
N LYS A 516 -6.87 -13.31 -25.26
CA LYS A 516 -6.88 -14.42 -24.30
C LYS A 516 -6.27 -13.95 -22.97
N SER A 517 -5.20 -14.62 -22.52
CA SER A 517 -4.48 -14.31 -21.28
C SER A 517 -3.35 -13.28 -21.45
N HIS A 518 -3.15 -12.75 -22.66
CA HIS A 518 -2.13 -11.75 -22.95
C HIS A 518 -2.71 -10.33 -22.85
N ARG A 519 -1.99 -9.44 -22.21
CA ARG A 519 -2.24 -8.00 -22.20
C ARG A 519 -0.94 -7.27 -22.54
N LEU A 520 -0.98 -6.48 -23.58
CA LEU A 520 0.11 -5.59 -23.98
C LEU A 520 -0.41 -4.16 -23.98
N GLN A 521 0.30 -3.28 -23.29
CA GLN A 521 0.10 -1.84 -23.36
C GLN A 521 1.39 -1.19 -23.86
N ALA A 522 1.27 -0.29 -24.80
CA ALA A 522 2.42 0.48 -25.29
C ALA A 522 2.00 1.91 -25.58
N GLY A 523 2.92 2.85 -25.40
CA GLY A 523 2.66 4.24 -25.72
C GLY A 523 3.77 5.17 -25.30
N TYR A 524 3.50 6.45 -25.45
CA TYR A 524 4.43 7.51 -25.12
C TYR A 524 3.93 8.29 -23.90
N VAL A 525 4.81 8.53 -22.95
CA VAL A 525 4.50 9.18 -21.69
C VAL A 525 5.46 10.34 -21.39
N ARG A 526 4.93 11.34 -20.74
CA ARG A 526 5.67 12.43 -20.08
C ARG A 526 5.01 12.64 -18.72
N THR A 527 5.65 12.17 -17.65
CA THR A 527 5.08 12.18 -16.30
C THR A 527 5.82 13.16 -15.40
N ARG A 528 5.10 13.76 -14.46
CA ARG A 528 5.70 14.62 -13.44
C ARG A 528 6.41 13.80 -12.36
N ALA A 529 7.37 14.44 -11.69
CA ALA A 529 7.87 13.95 -10.42
C ALA A 529 6.82 14.08 -9.31
N GLY A 530 6.83 13.16 -8.36
CA GLY A 530 5.95 13.22 -7.19
C GLY A 530 5.83 11.90 -6.48
N TYR A 531 5.02 11.88 -5.42
CA TYR A 531 4.80 10.68 -4.63
C TYR A 531 3.72 9.79 -5.25
N ASN A 532 4.00 8.48 -5.34
CA ASN A 532 3.03 7.43 -5.58
C ASN A 532 2.79 6.70 -4.27
N CYS A 533 1.53 6.55 -3.88
CA CYS A 533 1.16 5.99 -2.58
C CYS A 533 0.14 4.86 -2.72
N ALA A 534 0.33 3.81 -1.93
CA ALA A 534 -0.63 2.74 -1.74
C ALA A 534 -0.73 2.41 -0.24
N GLY A 535 -1.96 2.38 0.30
CA GLY A 535 -2.20 2.06 1.71
C GLY A 535 -1.53 2.98 2.74
N GLY A 536 -1.12 4.20 2.35
CA GLY A 536 -0.40 5.14 3.21
C GLY A 536 1.13 5.01 3.18
N VAL A 537 1.64 4.06 2.41
CA VAL A 537 3.07 3.95 2.08
C VAL A 537 3.31 4.70 0.78
N CYS A 538 4.25 5.61 0.79
CA CYS A 538 4.51 6.50 -0.34
C CYS A 538 5.97 6.38 -0.80
N ARG A 539 6.14 6.45 -2.11
CA ARG A 539 7.44 6.47 -2.77
C ARG A 539 7.54 7.65 -3.72
N TYR A 540 8.65 8.35 -3.69
CA TYR A 540 8.95 9.38 -4.68
C TYR A 540 9.32 8.74 -6.02
N ILE A 541 8.67 9.18 -7.09
CA ILE A 541 8.96 8.80 -8.47
C ILE A 541 9.46 10.03 -9.19
N PRO A 542 10.67 10.01 -9.81
CA PRO A 542 11.17 11.12 -10.58
C PRO A 542 10.35 11.34 -11.86
N ALA A 543 10.46 12.52 -12.43
CA ALA A 543 9.83 12.83 -13.72
C ALA A 543 10.40 11.91 -14.82
N THR A 544 9.53 11.40 -15.69
CA THR A 544 9.95 10.54 -16.80
C THR A 544 9.34 10.99 -18.11
N ARG A 545 10.06 10.75 -19.20
CA ARG A 545 9.60 10.88 -20.58
C ARG A 545 10.12 9.73 -21.41
N GLY A 546 9.30 9.18 -22.30
CA GLY A 546 9.76 8.13 -23.19
C GLY A 546 8.67 7.19 -23.66
N VAL A 547 9.09 6.07 -24.27
CA VAL A 547 8.20 5.00 -24.68
C VAL A 547 8.06 4.01 -23.54
N GLN A 548 6.83 3.82 -23.06
CA GLN A 548 6.49 2.82 -22.05
C GLN A 548 5.84 1.62 -22.68
N ILE A 549 6.21 0.43 -22.21
CA ILE A 549 5.64 -0.85 -22.64
C ILE A 549 5.37 -1.67 -21.37
N SER A 550 4.15 -2.18 -21.23
CA SER A 550 3.79 -3.11 -20.17
C SER A 550 3.19 -4.37 -20.78
N TYR A 551 3.72 -5.51 -20.41
CA TYR A 551 3.23 -6.81 -20.87
C TYR A 551 2.89 -7.70 -19.68
N SER A 552 1.75 -8.38 -19.75
CA SER A 552 1.39 -9.44 -18.82
C SER A 552 0.78 -10.64 -19.53
N TYR A 553 1.13 -11.82 -19.03
CA TYR A 553 0.62 -13.10 -19.53
C TYR A 553 0.38 -14.05 -18.37
N ASN A 554 -0.80 -14.67 -18.35
CA ASN A 554 -1.17 -15.71 -17.39
C ASN A 554 -1.47 -17.01 -18.11
N PHE A 555 -0.98 -18.14 -17.61
CA PHE A 555 -1.19 -19.46 -18.18
C PHE A 555 -1.43 -20.53 -17.11
#